data_351f97faaac893a51b8a7d0c5eef6455
#
_entry.id   351f97faaac893a51b8a7d0c5eef6455
#
_cell.length_a   1.000
_cell.length_b   1.000
_cell.length_c   1.000
_cell.angle_alpha   90.00
_cell.angle_beta   90.00
_cell.angle_gamma   90.00
#
_symmetry.space_group_name_H-M   'P 1'
#
loop_
_entity.id
_entity.type
_entity.pdbx_description
1 polymer ?
#
loop_
_entity_poly.entity_id
_entity_poly.type
_entity_poly.pdbx_seq_one_letter_code
_entity_poly.pdbx_strand_id
1 'polypeptide(L)'
;MNTTSLLTRLSTAALLLLTACATTPPPTASAGGVVVSTTPVRLKLLAINDLHGNLKPPPGGFRTRDPADPQKRINVPAGGVEAMATLLDTLRAQSPHHVFVAAGDLVGATPLLSSLFRDEPTIEALNLMGMAVAAMGNHELDRGQAELLRLQNGGCNTTDGCKGPQPFTGARFQYLAANTRVLASGKTLFPPYAIKTYDGIPVAFIGVTLKGTPRVVVPSSVAGLEFGDEADTVNALVPELQRQGVEAIVLLMHEGGFPSGEFNECPGISGAVVDIVKRLHKAVDLVISGHTHSAYNCVIDGRPVTSAHRYGTLVTQVDLVLDPKTRDVSSAKADNVIVSTAQFGPHPKLTELINTYERLSRPLAQRPVVRLGAPFSVAVNPAGESTLGNLIADAQLAATRDAGAQLAFMNPGGVRSPLGGEGKLDVVYEEVFAVQPFYNQLITMTLSGEQVLQLLERMVSGTRPRPFHPSRGLSYSWDAGQPPGQRVLRDSVRLNGQPLTATQQLRVTVNSFLAGGGDDAAVLRQGQALQPGLIDVDALEAYLKANPGIQPDTAPRITRLN
;
A
#
# COMPACT_ATOMS: atom_id res chain seq x y z
N MET A 1 -4.60 -3.52 -76.74
CA MET A 1 -4.73 -4.77 -77.45
C MET A 1 -5.70 -5.62 -76.64
N ASN A 2 -6.97 -5.57 -76.98
CA ASN A 2 -7.80 -6.55 -77.71
C ASN A 2 -7.66 -7.96 -77.11
N THR A 3 -8.71 -8.70 -76.75
CA THR A 3 -10.05 -8.97 -77.33
C THR A 3 -10.88 -9.76 -76.35
N THR A 4 -12.09 -9.37 -76.09
CA THR A 4 -13.42 -9.75 -76.60
C THR A 4 -13.80 -11.25 -76.65
N SER A 5 -15.00 -11.49 -76.12
CA SER A 5 -16.15 -12.31 -76.58
C SER A 5 -16.17 -13.77 -76.10
N LEU A 6 -17.31 -14.51 -75.90
CA LEU A 6 -18.65 -14.38 -76.47
C LEU A 6 -19.64 -15.23 -75.60
N LEU A 7 -20.88 -14.84 -75.63
CA LEU A 7 -22.08 -15.52 -75.18
C LEU A 7 -22.31 -16.93 -75.72
N THR A 8 -22.98 -17.83 -74.96
CA THR A 8 -23.99 -18.72 -75.58
C THR A 8 -25.14 -19.00 -74.60
N ARG A 9 -26.33 -18.72 -75.01
CA ARG A 9 -27.62 -19.06 -74.37
C ARG A 9 -28.01 -20.50 -74.77
N LEU A 10 -28.60 -21.25 -73.84
CA LEU A 10 -29.45 -22.38 -74.15
C LEU A 10 -30.64 -22.39 -73.21
N SER A 11 -31.83 -22.22 -73.80
CA SER A 11 -33.12 -22.40 -73.15
C SER A 11 -33.56 -23.83 -73.26
N THR A 12 -34.08 -24.39 -72.18
CA THR A 12 -34.90 -25.61 -72.22
C THR A 12 -36.01 -25.52 -71.19
N ALA A 13 -37.22 -25.81 -71.67
CA ALA A 13 -38.49 -25.72 -70.96
C ALA A 13 -38.62 -26.81 -69.90
N ALA A 14 -39.21 -26.51 -68.77
CA ALA A 14 -39.52 -27.43 -67.72
C ALA A 14 -41.02 -27.60 -67.51
N LEU A 15 -41.40 -28.83 -67.35
CA LEU A 15 -42.73 -29.35 -67.11
C LEU A 15 -43.17 -29.05 -65.67
N LEU A 16 -44.36 -28.47 -65.45
CA LEU A 16 -45.02 -28.30 -64.17
C LEU A 16 -45.63 -29.62 -63.68
N LEU A 17 -45.15 -30.13 -62.56
CA LEU A 17 -45.82 -31.13 -61.72
C LEU A 17 -46.26 -30.45 -60.41
N LEU A 18 -47.56 -30.25 -60.24
CA LEU A 18 -48.19 -29.83 -59.01
C LEU A 18 -48.23 -31.01 -58.03
N THR A 19 -47.40 -31.00 -57.00
CA THR A 19 -47.57 -31.86 -55.80
C THR A 19 -48.02 -30.96 -54.62
N ALA A 20 -49.22 -31.20 -54.10
CA ALA A 20 -49.76 -30.57 -52.93
C ALA A 20 -48.95 -31.06 -51.67
N CYS A 21 -48.12 -30.19 -51.14
CA CYS A 21 -47.52 -30.41 -49.83
C CYS A 21 -48.42 -29.80 -48.76
N ALA A 22 -48.89 -30.68 -47.86
CA ALA A 22 -49.54 -30.28 -46.61
C ALA A 22 -48.52 -29.50 -45.76
N THR A 23 -48.84 -28.25 -45.48
CA THR A 23 -48.05 -27.41 -44.55
C THR A 23 -48.34 -27.83 -43.13
N THR A 24 -47.38 -28.57 -42.51
CA THR A 24 -47.33 -28.68 -41.06
C THR A 24 -46.85 -27.33 -40.50
N PRO A 25 -47.50 -26.77 -39.46
CA PRO A 25 -47.01 -25.52 -38.85
C PRO A 25 -45.63 -25.79 -38.22
N PRO A 26 -44.68 -24.83 -38.25
CA PRO A 26 -43.40 -24.95 -37.60
C PRO A 26 -43.62 -25.17 -36.09
N PRO A 27 -42.79 -26.02 -35.42
CA PRO A 27 -42.87 -26.14 -33.98
C PRO A 27 -42.66 -24.76 -33.37
N THR A 28 -43.62 -24.33 -32.55
CA THR A 28 -43.46 -23.14 -31.69
C THR A 28 -42.21 -23.37 -30.86
N ALA A 29 -41.14 -22.60 -31.10
CA ALA A 29 -40.02 -22.52 -30.22
C ALA A 29 -40.56 -22.14 -28.84
N SER A 30 -40.59 -23.09 -27.93
CA SER A 30 -40.81 -22.77 -26.53
C SER A 30 -39.70 -21.79 -26.16
N ALA A 31 -40.07 -20.56 -25.80
CA ALA A 31 -39.14 -19.65 -25.14
C ALA A 31 -38.58 -20.41 -23.94
N GLY A 32 -37.35 -20.92 -24.08
CA GLY A 32 -36.61 -21.51 -22.98
C GLY A 32 -36.51 -20.44 -21.89
N GLY A 33 -37.42 -20.54 -20.93
CA GLY A 33 -37.30 -19.72 -19.73
C GLY A 33 -35.90 -19.97 -19.18
N VAL A 34 -35.12 -18.92 -19.04
CA VAL A 34 -33.86 -18.96 -18.31
C VAL A 34 -34.22 -19.51 -16.93
N VAL A 35 -33.87 -20.75 -16.66
CA VAL A 35 -34.03 -21.35 -15.33
C VAL A 35 -33.05 -20.60 -14.44
N VAL A 36 -33.54 -19.55 -13.78
CA VAL A 36 -32.75 -18.84 -12.76
C VAL A 36 -32.50 -19.88 -11.65
N SER A 37 -31.24 -20.23 -11.45
CA SER A 37 -30.86 -21.08 -10.32
C SER A 37 -31.45 -20.48 -9.04
N THR A 38 -32.08 -21.30 -8.21
CA THR A 38 -32.59 -20.89 -6.89
C THR A 38 -31.58 -21.13 -5.79
N THR A 39 -30.44 -21.76 -6.11
CA THR A 39 -29.40 -22.09 -5.15
C THR A 39 -28.47 -20.91 -4.94
N PRO A 40 -28.27 -20.44 -3.69
CA PRO A 40 -27.32 -19.38 -3.41
C PRO A 40 -25.89 -19.73 -3.88
N VAL A 41 -25.21 -18.77 -4.46
CA VAL A 41 -23.85 -18.93 -4.96
C VAL A 41 -22.85 -18.54 -3.85
N ARG A 42 -21.95 -19.46 -3.52
CA ARG A 42 -20.88 -19.20 -2.53
C ARG A 42 -19.65 -18.69 -3.24
N LEU A 43 -19.18 -17.50 -2.85
CA LEU A 43 -17.96 -16.88 -3.33
C LEU A 43 -16.96 -16.72 -2.19
N LYS A 44 -15.77 -17.33 -2.31
CA LYS A 44 -14.65 -17.09 -1.41
C LYS A 44 -13.86 -15.91 -1.91
N LEU A 45 -13.94 -14.76 -1.23
CA LEU A 45 -13.10 -13.60 -1.49
C LEU A 45 -11.87 -13.68 -0.59
N LEU A 46 -10.68 -13.55 -1.18
CA LEU A 46 -9.39 -13.49 -0.51
C LEU A 46 -8.80 -12.11 -0.75
N ALA A 47 -8.31 -11.47 0.30
CA ALA A 47 -7.81 -10.10 0.18
C ALA A 47 -6.53 -9.86 0.96
N ILE A 48 -5.69 -8.96 0.43
CA ILE A 48 -4.53 -8.39 1.11
C ILE A 48 -4.54 -6.87 0.97
N ASN A 49 -3.69 -6.22 1.73
CA ASN A 49 -3.35 -4.80 1.63
C ASN A 49 -1.89 -4.60 2.07
N ASP A 50 -1.30 -3.47 1.70
CA ASP A 50 0.00 -3.01 2.20
C ASP A 50 1.11 -4.09 2.12
N LEU A 51 1.20 -4.78 0.98
CA LEU A 51 2.23 -5.80 0.74
C LEU A 51 3.63 -5.18 0.70
N HIS A 52 3.75 -3.97 0.10
CA HIS A 52 5.00 -3.24 -0.03
C HIS A 52 6.15 -4.13 -0.50
N GLY A 53 5.91 -4.92 -1.56
CA GLY A 53 6.94 -5.75 -2.18
C GLY A 53 7.65 -6.74 -1.26
N ASN A 54 7.06 -7.10 -0.13
CA ASN A 54 7.65 -8.08 0.79
C ASN A 54 7.51 -9.50 0.24
N LEU A 55 8.38 -9.86 -0.71
CA LEU A 55 8.43 -11.19 -1.28
C LEU A 55 8.84 -12.25 -0.24
N LYS A 56 9.68 -11.87 0.70
CA LYS A 56 10.14 -12.70 1.83
C LYS A 56 9.41 -12.29 3.12
N PRO A 57 9.32 -13.18 4.12
CA PRO A 57 8.76 -12.83 5.42
C PRO A 57 9.47 -11.63 6.03
N PRO A 58 8.73 -10.62 6.53
CA PRO A 58 9.34 -9.48 7.19
C PRO A 58 10.00 -9.90 8.52
N PRO A 59 11.06 -9.20 8.96
CA PRO A 59 11.66 -9.43 10.27
C PRO A 59 10.62 -9.30 11.39
N GLY A 60 10.63 -10.24 12.34
CA GLY A 60 9.71 -10.26 13.49
C GLY A 60 8.32 -10.86 13.20
N GLY A 61 7.99 -11.15 11.93
CA GLY A 61 6.73 -11.78 11.55
C GLY A 61 5.48 -11.01 12.00
N PHE A 62 4.50 -11.72 12.57
CA PHE A 62 3.25 -11.14 13.07
C PHE A 62 3.15 -11.29 14.60
N ARG A 63 2.92 -10.17 15.31
CA ARG A 63 2.80 -10.16 16.78
C ARG A 63 1.34 -10.27 17.20
N THR A 64 1.01 -11.30 17.95
CA THR A 64 -0.35 -11.58 18.46
C THR A 64 -0.32 -12.11 19.87
N ARG A 65 -1.51 -12.28 20.50
CA ARG A 65 -1.63 -12.99 21.78
C ARG A 65 -1.23 -14.46 21.61
N ASP A 66 -0.62 -15.01 22.63
CA ASP A 66 -0.36 -16.44 22.69
C ASP A 66 -1.70 -17.20 22.87
N PRO A 67 -2.09 -18.13 21.98
CA PRO A 67 -3.29 -18.93 22.16
C PRO A 67 -3.31 -19.75 23.46
N ALA A 68 -2.13 -20.11 23.99
CA ALA A 68 -1.99 -20.88 25.22
C ALA A 68 -2.01 -19.99 26.50
N ASP A 69 -1.63 -18.71 26.38
CA ASP A 69 -1.61 -17.75 27.47
C ASP A 69 -1.96 -16.34 26.96
N PRO A 70 -3.25 -15.95 26.99
CA PRO A 70 -3.70 -14.66 26.45
C PRO A 70 -3.06 -13.40 27.10
N GLN A 71 -2.36 -13.56 28.22
CA GLN A 71 -1.61 -12.46 28.86
C GLN A 71 -0.24 -12.23 28.20
N LYS A 72 0.23 -13.21 27.42
CA LYS A 72 1.50 -13.12 26.69
C LYS A 72 1.28 -12.75 25.23
N ARG A 73 2.29 -12.09 24.67
CA ARG A 73 2.37 -11.85 23.25
C ARG A 73 3.53 -12.62 22.65
N ILE A 74 3.27 -13.25 21.50
CA ILE A 74 4.26 -13.99 20.73
C ILE A 74 4.42 -13.36 19.34
N ASN A 75 5.60 -13.57 18.76
CA ASN A 75 5.84 -13.29 17.37
C ASN A 75 5.71 -14.60 16.58
N VAL A 76 4.74 -14.67 15.68
CA VAL A 76 4.55 -15.80 14.76
C VAL A 76 5.38 -15.51 13.50
N PRO A 77 6.32 -16.37 13.10
CA PRO A 77 6.97 -16.24 11.80
C PRO A 77 5.91 -16.27 10.70
N ALA A 78 5.69 -15.14 10.03
CA ALA A 78 4.57 -14.97 9.09
C ALA A 78 4.92 -13.99 7.97
N GLY A 79 4.26 -14.16 6.83
CA GLY A 79 4.41 -13.33 5.63
C GLY A 79 5.25 -14.01 4.55
N GLY A 80 5.57 -13.23 3.51
CA GLY A 80 6.24 -13.74 2.32
C GLY A 80 5.25 -14.39 1.32
N VAL A 81 5.52 -14.20 0.03
CA VAL A 81 4.61 -14.64 -1.03
C VAL A 81 4.56 -16.16 -1.19
N GLU A 82 5.59 -16.88 -0.74
CA GLU A 82 5.64 -18.35 -0.81
C GLU A 82 4.56 -19.00 0.10
N ALA A 83 4.59 -18.66 1.40
CA ALA A 83 3.61 -19.14 2.36
C ALA A 83 2.21 -18.61 2.05
N MET A 84 2.10 -17.37 1.58
CA MET A 84 0.85 -16.77 1.15
C MET A 84 0.22 -17.53 -0.01
N ALA A 85 0.99 -17.90 -1.04
CA ALA A 85 0.48 -18.65 -2.18
C ALA A 85 -0.08 -20.02 -1.73
N THR A 86 0.62 -20.73 -0.86
CA THR A 86 0.17 -22.02 -0.31
C THR A 86 -1.11 -21.87 0.52
N LEU A 87 -1.22 -20.80 1.33
CA LEU A 87 -2.46 -20.46 2.04
C LEU A 87 -3.60 -20.15 1.05
N LEU A 88 -3.35 -19.32 0.03
CA LEU A 88 -4.37 -18.97 -0.97
C LEU A 88 -4.89 -20.21 -1.69
N ASP A 89 -4.03 -21.15 -2.08
CA ASP A 89 -4.43 -22.41 -2.72
C ASP A 89 -5.27 -23.28 -1.78
N THR A 90 -4.90 -23.34 -0.50
CA THR A 90 -5.67 -24.05 0.54
C THR A 90 -7.08 -23.46 0.69
N LEU A 91 -7.20 -22.13 0.70
CA LEU A 91 -8.49 -21.44 0.84
C LEU A 91 -9.35 -21.54 -0.42
N ARG A 92 -8.74 -21.46 -1.61
CA ARG A 92 -9.42 -21.63 -2.90
C ARG A 92 -10.05 -23.01 -3.05
N ALA A 93 -9.39 -24.05 -2.56
CA ALA A 93 -9.91 -25.42 -2.60
C ALA A 93 -11.23 -25.61 -1.83
N GLN A 94 -11.60 -24.63 -0.97
CA GLN A 94 -12.84 -24.69 -0.19
C GLN A 94 -14.08 -24.20 -0.95
N SER A 95 -13.92 -23.55 -2.11
CA SER A 95 -15.04 -23.03 -2.90
C SER A 95 -14.73 -23.08 -4.40
N PRO A 96 -15.68 -23.49 -5.25
CA PRO A 96 -15.50 -23.47 -6.71
C PRO A 96 -15.38 -22.04 -7.24
N HIS A 97 -16.03 -21.07 -6.60
CA HIS A 97 -15.91 -19.67 -6.92
C HIS A 97 -15.04 -18.96 -5.90
N HIS A 98 -13.96 -18.37 -6.38
CA HIS A 98 -13.05 -17.59 -5.55
C HIS A 98 -12.48 -16.41 -6.33
N VAL A 99 -12.05 -15.40 -5.60
CA VAL A 99 -11.38 -14.22 -6.16
C VAL A 99 -10.32 -13.73 -5.19
N PHE A 100 -9.15 -13.32 -5.73
CA PHE A 100 -8.08 -12.71 -4.94
C PHE A 100 -7.95 -11.25 -5.33
N VAL A 101 -8.05 -10.34 -4.35
CA VAL A 101 -8.11 -8.89 -4.52
C VAL A 101 -7.15 -8.17 -3.57
N ALA A 102 -6.94 -6.87 -3.77
CA ALA A 102 -6.14 -6.09 -2.85
C ALA A 102 -6.65 -4.65 -2.67
N ALA A 103 -6.45 -4.10 -1.47
CA ALA A 103 -6.78 -2.73 -1.13
C ALA A 103 -5.55 -1.80 -1.14
N GLY A 104 -4.67 -1.93 -2.16
CA GLY A 104 -3.56 -1.01 -2.44
C GLY A 104 -2.27 -1.25 -1.66
N ASP A 105 -1.28 -0.41 -1.95
CA ASP A 105 0.10 -0.46 -1.44
C ASP A 105 0.75 -1.84 -1.63
N LEU A 106 0.59 -2.38 -2.82
CA LEU A 106 1.25 -3.62 -3.21
C LEU A 106 2.75 -3.42 -3.47
N VAL A 107 3.08 -2.26 -4.01
CA VAL A 107 4.44 -1.79 -4.33
C VAL A 107 4.72 -0.45 -3.67
N GLY A 108 5.97 0.02 -3.77
CA GLY A 108 6.47 1.24 -3.12
C GLY A 108 6.90 0.99 -1.67
N ALA A 109 7.89 1.73 -1.20
CA ALA A 109 8.57 1.49 0.09
C ALA A 109 9.03 0.03 0.26
N THR A 110 9.44 -0.61 -0.82
CA THR A 110 9.71 -2.04 -0.97
C THR A 110 11.12 -2.43 -0.54
N PRO A 111 11.34 -3.64 0.02
CA PRO A 111 12.68 -4.19 0.25
C PRO A 111 13.52 -4.26 -1.03
N LEU A 112 14.85 -4.27 -0.86
CA LEU A 112 15.81 -4.20 -1.96
C LEU A 112 15.57 -5.25 -3.06
N LEU A 113 15.17 -6.47 -2.68
CA LEU A 113 14.88 -7.57 -3.59
C LEU A 113 13.83 -7.21 -4.66
N SER A 114 12.85 -6.37 -4.33
CA SER A 114 11.85 -5.87 -5.28
C SER A 114 12.25 -4.51 -5.83
N SER A 115 12.68 -3.58 -4.97
CA SER A 115 12.99 -2.20 -5.34
C SER A 115 14.10 -2.09 -6.40
N LEU A 116 15.12 -2.94 -6.34
CA LEU A 116 16.23 -2.96 -7.31
C LEU A 116 15.75 -3.21 -8.75
N PHE A 117 14.64 -3.94 -8.88
CA PHE A 117 14.00 -4.28 -10.15
C PHE A 117 12.71 -3.48 -10.38
N ARG A 118 12.55 -2.30 -9.74
CA ARG A 118 11.40 -1.42 -9.90
C ARG A 118 10.05 -2.10 -9.65
N ASP A 119 10.02 -3.00 -8.66
CA ASP A 119 8.85 -3.76 -8.20
C ASP A 119 8.29 -4.78 -9.21
N GLU A 120 9.00 -5.04 -10.31
CA GLU A 120 8.64 -6.09 -11.28
C GLU A 120 8.46 -7.47 -10.61
N PRO A 121 9.37 -7.95 -9.71
CA PRO A 121 9.17 -9.26 -9.07
C PRO A 121 7.92 -9.34 -8.21
N THR A 122 7.49 -8.22 -7.63
CA THR A 122 6.24 -8.17 -6.84
C THR A 122 5.03 -8.36 -7.75
N ILE A 123 4.98 -7.65 -8.88
CA ILE A 123 3.89 -7.82 -9.86
C ILE A 123 3.87 -9.24 -10.42
N GLU A 124 5.04 -9.83 -10.74
CA GLU A 124 5.14 -11.21 -11.19
C GLU A 124 4.65 -12.21 -10.15
N ALA A 125 5.00 -12.01 -8.86
CA ALA A 125 4.50 -12.84 -7.76
C ALA A 125 2.97 -12.76 -7.64
N LEU A 126 2.39 -11.55 -7.71
CA LEU A 126 0.94 -11.35 -7.68
C LEU A 126 0.24 -11.99 -8.88
N ASN A 127 0.86 -11.92 -10.06
CA ASN A 127 0.39 -12.63 -11.26
C ASN A 127 0.38 -14.16 -11.07
N LEU A 128 1.45 -14.71 -10.46
CA LEU A 128 1.54 -16.15 -10.16
C LEU A 128 0.52 -16.58 -9.10
N MET A 129 0.24 -15.73 -8.14
CA MET A 129 -0.78 -15.95 -7.12
C MET A 129 -2.21 -15.72 -7.64
N GLY A 130 -2.39 -15.28 -8.90
CA GLY A 130 -3.71 -15.15 -9.53
C GLY A 130 -4.55 -14.00 -8.97
N MET A 131 -3.93 -12.85 -8.66
CA MET A 131 -4.67 -11.64 -8.33
C MET A 131 -5.59 -11.24 -9.48
N ALA A 132 -6.81 -10.79 -9.16
CA ALA A 132 -7.83 -10.44 -10.16
C ALA A 132 -7.97 -8.93 -10.33
N VAL A 133 -8.04 -8.18 -9.23
CA VAL A 133 -8.14 -6.72 -9.20
C VAL A 133 -7.47 -6.17 -7.95
N ALA A 134 -6.98 -4.94 -8.01
CA ALA A 134 -6.42 -4.22 -6.87
C ALA A 134 -6.84 -2.76 -6.90
N ALA A 135 -7.22 -2.18 -5.77
CA ALA A 135 -7.24 -0.73 -5.66
C ALA A 135 -5.80 -0.20 -5.73
N MET A 136 -5.63 1.00 -6.26
CA MET A 136 -4.37 1.73 -6.14
C MET A 136 -4.25 2.31 -4.73
N GLY A 137 -3.10 2.15 -4.07
CA GLY A 137 -2.75 2.87 -2.85
C GLY A 137 -1.92 4.12 -3.16
N ASN A 138 -1.41 4.78 -2.10
CA ASN A 138 -0.56 5.96 -2.29
C ASN A 138 0.86 5.58 -2.73
N HIS A 139 1.40 4.48 -2.24
CA HIS A 139 2.76 4.04 -2.57
C HIS A 139 2.92 3.47 -3.98
N GLU A 140 1.85 3.10 -4.67
CA GLU A 140 1.88 2.85 -6.10
C GLU A 140 2.39 4.08 -6.88
N LEU A 141 2.26 5.28 -6.32
CA LEU A 141 2.69 6.54 -6.93
C LEU A 141 4.08 7.02 -6.46
N ASP A 142 4.82 6.28 -5.65
CA ASP A 142 6.15 6.70 -5.16
C ASP A 142 7.11 7.06 -6.31
N ARG A 143 7.02 6.36 -7.43
CA ARG A 143 7.81 6.60 -8.64
C ARG A 143 7.04 7.31 -9.76
N GLY A 144 5.87 7.88 -9.42
CA GLY A 144 5.01 8.64 -10.33
C GLY A 144 4.10 7.78 -11.20
N GLN A 145 3.11 8.46 -11.80
CA GLN A 145 2.07 7.81 -12.60
C GLN A 145 2.60 7.03 -13.82
N ALA A 146 3.67 7.50 -14.45
CA ALA A 146 4.24 6.83 -15.63
C ALA A 146 4.81 5.45 -15.29
N GLU A 147 5.47 5.32 -14.13
CA GLU A 147 5.99 4.04 -13.67
C GLU A 147 4.88 3.09 -13.25
N LEU A 148 3.83 3.59 -12.58
CA LEU A 148 2.66 2.79 -12.25
C LEU A 148 1.94 2.26 -13.50
N LEU A 149 1.79 3.10 -14.53
CA LEU A 149 1.25 2.66 -15.83
C LEU A 149 2.14 1.61 -16.50
N ARG A 150 3.46 1.70 -16.34
CA ARG A 150 4.40 0.67 -16.81
C ARG A 150 4.20 -0.64 -16.02
N LEU A 151 4.05 -0.58 -14.71
CA LEU A 151 3.77 -1.77 -13.90
C LEU A 151 2.46 -2.45 -14.31
N GLN A 152 1.45 -1.69 -14.70
CA GLN A 152 0.21 -2.26 -15.25
C GLN A 152 0.41 -2.86 -16.65
N ASN A 153 1.06 -2.15 -17.56
CA ASN A 153 1.04 -2.49 -18.99
C ASN A 153 2.27 -3.28 -19.46
N GLY A 154 3.32 -3.36 -18.64
CA GLY A 154 4.59 -3.98 -19.00
C GLY A 154 5.55 -3.05 -19.74
N GLY A 155 6.64 -3.62 -20.16
CA GLY A 155 7.74 -2.94 -20.87
C GLY A 155 8.87 -2.52 -19.92
N CYS A 156 9.99 -2.13 -20.55
CA CYS A 156 11.18 -1.67 -19.83
C CYS A 156 11.03 -0.20 -19.41
N ASN A 157 11.65 0.17 -18.30
CA ASN A 157 11.76 1.57 -17.93
C ASN A 157 12.55 2.35 -18.98
N THR A 158 12.09 3.56 -19.31
CA THR A 158 12.69 4.37 -20.39
C THR A 158 14.09 4.91 -20.05
N THR A 159 14.40 5.06 -18.76
CA THR A 159 15.70 5.58 -18.30
C THR A 159 16.69 4.47 -18.02
N ASP A 160 16.26 3.42 -17.30
CA ASP A 160 17.15 2.37 -16.78
C ASP A 160 17.14 1.09 -17.62
N GLY A 161 16.25 1.00 -18.59
CA GLY A 161 16.03 -0.22 -19.35
C GLY A 161 15.32 -1.33 -18.56
N CYS A 162 15.43 -2.57 -19.04
CA CYS A 162 14.95 -3.75 -18.32
C CYS A 162 15.96 -4.17 -17.23
N LYS A 163 15.49 -4.31 -16.01
CA LYS A 163 16.32 -4.74 -14.85
C LYS A 163 16.15 -6.23 -14.54
N GLY A 164 15.00 -6.80 -14.86
CA GLY A 164 14.70 -8.22 -14.62
C GLY A 164 15.34 -9.15 -15.66
N PRO A 165 15.25 -10.47 -15.45
CA PRO A 165 15.88 -11.47 -16.31
C PRO A 165 15.17 -11.63 -17.67
N GLN A 166 13.94 -11.17 -17.79
CA GLN A 166 13.09 -11.22 -18.98
C GLN A 166 12.43 -9.86 -19.20
N PRO A 167 11.94 -9.56 -20.41
CA PRO A 167 11.09 -8.39 -20.60
C PRO A 167 9.87 -8.46 -19.70
N PHE A 168 9.63 -7.42 -18.94
CA PHE A 168 8.51 -7.34 -17.99
C PHE A 168 7.18 -7.24 -18.74
N THR A 169 6.25 -8.16 -18.45
CA THR A 169 4.97 -8.26 -19.15
C THR A 169 3.82 -7.47 -18.51
N GLY A 170 4.05 -6.85 -17.36
CA GLY A 170 3.05 -6.08 -16.62
C GLY A 170 2.13 -6.93 -15.74
N ALA A 171 1.22 -6.24 -15.05
CA ALA A 171 0.21 -6.86 -14.22
C ALA A 171 -0.87 -7.54 -15.10
N ARG A 172 -1.21 -8.80 -14.77
CA ARG A 172 -2.35 -9.51 -15.37
C ARG A 172 -3.66 -9.16 -14.68
N PHE A 173 -3.58 -8.63 -13.47
CA PHE A 173 -4.71 -8.05 -12.76
C PHE A 173 -4.92 -6.59 -13.16
N GLN A 174 -6.11 -6.05 -12.88
CA GLN A 174 -6.43 -4.67 -13.17
C GLN A 174 -6.30 -3.81 -11.91
N TYR A 175 -5.48 -2.76 -11.96
CA TYR A 175 -5.57 -1.67 -10.99
C TYR A 175 -6.86 -0.88 -11.18
N LEU A 176 -7.48 -0.46 -10.07
CA LEU A 176 -8.69 0.34 -10.02
C LEU A 176 -8.44 1.67 -9.30
N ALA A 177 -8.99 2.78 -9.81
CA ALA A 177 -8.80 4.10 -9.23
C ALA A 177 -9.99 5.03 -9.51
N ALA A 178 -11.12 4.82 -8.84
CA ALA A 178 -12.35 5.55 -9.10
C ALA A 178 -12.25 7.05 -8.78
N ASN A 179 -11.55 7.39 -7.69
CA ASN A 179 -11.43 8.77 -7.19
C ASN A 179 -10.13 9.48 -7.60
N THR A 180 -9.29 8.87 -8.46
CA THR A 180 -8.06 9.49 -8.94
C THR A 180 -8.20 9.87 -10.40
N ARG A 181 -8.20 11.18 -10.70
CA ARG A 181 -8.40 11.74 -12.04
C ARG A 181 -7.11 12.35 -12.58
N VAL A 182 -6.87 12.16 -13.86
CA VAL A 182 -5.82 12.85 -14.61
C VAL A 182 -6.38 14.19 -15.06
N LEU A 183 -5.86 15.30 -14.53
CA LEU A 183 -6.38 16.66 -14.80
C LEU A 183 -6.40 17.01 -16.29
N ALA A 184 -5.40 16.59 -17.04
CA ALA A 184 -5.29 16.88 -18.48
C ALA A 184 -6.41 16.23 -19.33
N SER A 185 -6.95 15.08 -18.91
CA SER A 185 -7.98 14.33 -19.66
C SER A 185 -9.33 14.33 -18.99
N GLY A 186 -9.41 14.67 -17.71
CA GLY A 186 -10.62 14.53 -16.88
C GLY A 186 -11.03 13.08 -16.62
N LYS A 187 -10.28 12.09 -17.13
CA LYS A 187 -10.56 10.65 -16.94
C LYS A 187 -9.87 10.13 -15.68
N THR A 188 -10.39 9.03 -15.13
CA THR A 188 -9.72 8.30 -14.06
C THR A 188 -8.41 7.68 -14.55
N LEU A 189 -7.40 7.58 -13.67
CA LEU A 189 -6.08 7.01 -14.01
C LEU A 189 -6.19 5.54 -14.41
N PHE A 190 -7.03 4.77 -13.71
CA PHE A 190 -7.42 3.40 -14.02
C PHE A 190 -8.95 3.29 -14.06
N PRO A 191 -9.52 2.18 -14.55
CA PRO A 191 -10.97 1.94 -14.46
C PRO A 191 -11.48 2.15 -13.04
N PRO A 192 -12.67 2.75 -12.85
CA PRO A 192 -13.22 2.98 -11.52
C PRO A 192 -13.63 1.70 -10.81
N TYR A 193 -14.04 0.70 -11.57
CA TYR A 193 -14.47 -0.60 -11.07
C TYR A 193 -14.20 -1.72 -12.09
N ALA A 194 -14.30 -2.95 -11.63
CA ALA A 194 -14.34 -4.16 -12.47
C ALA A 194 -15.51 -5.05 -12.04
N ILE A 195 -16.16 -5.70 -12.99
CA ILE A 195 -17.25 -6.64 -12.73
C ILE A 195 -16.78 -8.06 -13.02
N LYS A 196 -17.02 -8.97 -12.07
CA LYS A 196 -16.81 -10.42 -12.22
C LYS A 196 -18.14 -11.14 -12.02
N THR A 197 -18.40 -12.18 -12.81
CA THR A 197 -19.66 -12.90 -12.76
C THR A 197 -19.46 -14.30 -12.21
N TYR A 198 -20.32 -14.71 -11.27
CA TYR A 198 -20.31 -16.03 -10.62
C TYR A 198 -21.70 -16.65 -10.77
N ASP A 199 -21.79 -17.73 -11.53
CA ASP A 199 -23.06 -18.40 -11.87
C ASP A 199 -24.16 -17.43 -12.35
N GLY A 200 -23.77 -16.44 -13.18
CA GLY A 200 -24.67 -15.43 -13.72
C GLY A 200 -24.93 -14.22 -12.81
N ILE A 201 -24.41 -14.19 -11.58
CA ILE A 201 -24.53 -13.06 -10.65
C ILE A 201 -23.29 -12.17 -10.78
N PRO A 202 -23.42 -10.90 -11.22
CA PRO A 202 -22.32 -9.97 -11.31
C PRO A 202 -21.98 -9.38 -9.93
N VAL A 203 -20.71 -9.27 -9.64
CA VAL A 203 -20.15 -8.61 -8.44
C VAL A 203 -19.23 -7.49 -8.93
N ALA A 204 -19.49 -6.27 -8.51
CA ALA A 204 -18.60 -5.13 -8.78
C ALA A 204 -17.53 -5.00 -7.69
N PHE A 205 -16.32 -4.71 -8.12
CA PHE A 205 -15.20 -4.32 -7.28
C PHE A 205 -14.85 -2.87 -7.60
N ILE A 206 -15.09 -1.94 -6.69
CA ILE A 206 -14.73 -0.52 -6.85
C ILE A 206 -13.40 -0.28 -6.14
N GLY A 207 -12.45 0.43 -6.77
CA GLY A 207 -11.18 0.79 -6.15
C GLY A 207 -11.10 2.28 -5.86
N VAL A 208 -10.76 2.66 -4.61
CA VAL A 208 -10.47 4.04 -4.22
C VAL A 208 -9.19 4.11 -3.39
N THR A 209 -8.47 5.23 -3.52
CA THR A 209 -7.33 5.57 -2.67
C THR A 209 -7.63 6.81 -1.82
N LEU A 210 -6.87 7.02 -0.75
CA LEU A 210 -7.12 8.13 0.17
C LEU A 210 -7.05 9.49 -0.55
N LYS A 211 -8.02 10.35 -0.29
CA LYS A 211 -8.04 11.74 -0.74
C LYS A 211 -6.78 12.51 -0.31
N GLY A 212 -6.21 12.09 0.82
CA GLY A 212 -5.00 12.66 1.39
C GLY A 212 -3.70 12.30 0.67
N THR A 213 -3.71 11.49 -0.39
CA THR A 213 -2.50 11.02 -1.10
C THR A 213 -1.47 12.12 -1.39
N PRO A 214 -1.83 13.35 -1.82
CA PRO A 214 -0.81 14.40 -2.07
C PRO A 214 -0.03 14.87 -0.83
N ARG A 215 -0.43 14.46 0.37
CA ARG A 215 0.26 14.79 1.62
C ARG A 215 1.24 13.70 2.07
N VAL A 216 1.10 12.49 1.52
CA VAL A 216 1.83 11.29 1.95
C VAL A 216 2.71 10.68 0.85
N VAL A 217 2.81 11.35 -0.30
CA VAL A 217 3.76 11.04 -1.37
C VAL A 217 4.50 12.29 -1.82
N VAL A 218 5.62 12.10 -2.52
CA VAL A 218 6.39 13.24 -3.08
C VAL A 218 5.49 14.03 -4.04
N PRO A 219 5.33 15.36 -3.88
CA PRO A 219 4.39 16.15 -4.68
C PRO A 219 4.57 16.04 -6.19
N SER A 220 5.80 15.90 -6.69
CA SER A 220 6.08 15.71 -8.11
C SER A 220 5.54 14.38 -8.67
N SER A 221 5.43 13.35 -7.83
CA SER A 221 4.93 12.03 -8.23
C SER A 221 3.43 12.01 -8.51
N VAL A 222 2.68 12.96 -7.94
CA VAL A 222 1.23 13.11 -8.10
C VAL A 222 0.84 14.36 -8.87
N ALA A 223 1.82 15.06 -9.44
CA ALA A 223 1.55 16.25 -10.27
C ALA A 223 0.63 15.89 -11.44
N GLY A 224 -0.42 16.70 -11.64
CA GLY A 224 -1.42 16.45 -12.67
C GLY A 224 -2.50 15.43 -12.30
N LEU A 225 -2.53 14.94 -11.05
CA LEU A 225 -3.59 14.08 -10.52
C LEU A 225 -4.45 14.86 -9.52
N GLU A 226 -5.72 14.52 -9.49
CA GLU A 226 -6.72 14.97 -8.51
C GLU A 226 -7.27 13.76 -7.76
N PHE A 227 -7.44 13.90 -6.44
CA PHE A 227 -7.96 12.86 -5.56
C PHE A 227 -9.28 13.32 -4.95
N GLY A 228 -10.37 12.69 -5.40
CA GLY A 228 -11.72 12.95 -4.92
C GLY A 228 -11.99 12.32 -3.56
N ASP A 229 -13.11 12.73 -2.95
CA ASP A 229 -13.60 12.12 -1.71
C ASP A 229 -14.05 10.68 -1.98
N GLU A 230 -13.66 9.77 -1.10
CA GLU A 230 -13.84 8.33 -1.25
C GLU A 230 -15.33 7.95 -1.28
N ALA A 231 -16.09 8.38 -0.28
CA ALA A 231 -17.51 8.04 -0.14
C ALA A 231 -18.36 8.68 -1.25
N ASP A 232 -18.14 9.96 -1.55
CA ASP A 232 -18.88 10.67 -2.59
C ASP A 232 -18.65 10.03 -3.96
N THR A 233 -17.40 9.61 -4.23
CA THR A 233 -17.06 8.93 -5.49
C THR A 233 -17.76 7.58 -5.61
N VAL A 234 -17.70 6.75 -4.56
CA VAL A 234 -18.36 5.43 -4.56
C VAL A 234 -19.87 5.58 -4.73
N ASN A 235 -20.48 6.50 -3.98
CA ASN A 235 -21.93 6.74 -4.02
C ASN A 235 -22.41 7.19 -5.41
N ALA A 236 -21.60 7.96 -6.14
CA ALA A 236 -21.90 8.38 -7.50
C ALA A 236 -21.91 7.21 -8.52
N LEU A 237 -21.16 6.13 -8.25
CA LEU A 237 -21.09 4.95 -9.12
C LEU A 237 -22.25 3.97 -8.90
N VAL A 238 -22.84 3.92 -7.71
CA VAL A 238 -23.90 2.95 -7.37
C VAL A 238 -25.07 2.97 -8.35
N PRO A 239 -25.68 4.13 -8.73
CA PRO A 239 -26.80 4.15 -9.68
C PRO A 239 -26.42 3.64 -11.07
N GLU A 240 -25.17 3.79 -11.49
CA GLU A 240 -24.67 3.25 -12.76
C GLU A 240 -24.59 1.73 -12.71
N LEU A 241 -24.01 1.17 -11.65
CA LEU A 241 -23.90 -0.27 -11.43
C LEU A 241 -25.29 -0.92 -11.37
N GLN A 242 -26.22 -0.34 -10.62
CA GLN A 242 -27.59 -0.85 -10.52
C GLN A 242 -28.32 -0.84 -11.86
N ARG A 243 -28.13 0.18 -12.70
CA ARG A 243 -28.68 0.18 -14.08
C ARG A 243 -28.09 -0.94 -14.96
N GLN A 244 -26.89 -1.41 -14.65
CA GLN A 244 -26.26 -2.57 -15.30
C GLN A 244 -26.73 -3.91 -14.68
N GLY A 245 -27.61 -3.86 -13.67
CA GLY A 245 -28.10 -5.04 -12.93
C GLY A 245 -27.07 -5.64 -11.99
N VAL A 246 -26.18 -4.81 -11.47
CA VAL A 246 -25.17 -5.18 -10.47
C VAL A 246 -25.62 -4.65 -9.11
N GLU A 247 -26.01 -5.55 -8.22
CA GLU A 247 -26.43 -5.22 -6.86
C GLU A 247 -25.29 -5.53 -5.85
N ALA A 248 -24.55 -6.62 -6.03
CA ALA A 248 -23.43 -7.01 -5.15
C ALA A 248 -22.21 -6.12 -5.39
N ILE A 249 -21.81 -5.33 -4.40
CA ILE A 249 -20.74 -4.32 -4.50
C ILE A 249 -19.71 -4.50 -3.39
N VAL A 250 -18.45 -4.74 -3.77
CA VAL A 250 -17.28 -4.79 -2.88
C VAL A 250 -16.43 -3.55 -3.09
N LEU A 251 -16.15 -2.82 -2.03
CA LEU A 251 -15.25 -1.69 -2.04
C LEU A 251 -13.84 -2.13 -1.62
N LEU A 252 -12.86 -1.86 -2.47
CA LEU A 252 -11.43 -1.96 -2.19
C LEU A 252 -10.94 -0.52 -1.91
N MET A 253 -10.65 -0.20 -0.65
CA MET A 253 -10.38 1.16 -0.22
C MET A 253 -9.00 1.27 0.43
N HIS A 254 -8.10 2.02 -0.19
CA HIS A 254 -6.82 2.32 0.42
C HIS A 254 -6.92 3.53 1.35
N GLU A 255 -7.65 3.36 2.43
CA GLU A 255 -7.75 4.20 3.62
C GLU A 255 -8.22 3.30 4.76
N GLY A 256 -7.85 3.59 6.00
CA GLY A 256 -8.06 2.65 7.08
C GLY A 256 -8.37 3.25 8.44
N GLY A 257 -8.27 2.38 9.43
CA GLY A 257 -8.55 2.69 10.83
C GLY A 257 -7.59 2.06 11.80
N PHE A 258 -7.83 2.32 13.07
CA PHE A 258 -6.98 1.92 14.17
C PHE A 258 -7.84 1.29 15.28
N PRO A 259 -7.87 -0.04 15.36
CA PRO A 259 -8.50 -0.75 16.46
C PRO A 259 -7.59 -0.74 17.70
N SER A 260 -8.14 -1.07 18.87
CA SER A 260 -7.38 -1.36 20.09
C SER A 260 -7.32 -2.86 20.43
N GLY A 261 -7.94 -3.73 19.60
CA GLY A 261 -8.00 -5.18 19.78
C GLY A 261 -6.98 -5.98 18.99
N GLU A 262 -7.22 -7.30 18.92
CA GLU A 262 -6.45 -8.24 18.10
C GLU A 262 -6.94 -8.25 16.64
N PHE A 263 -6.23 -8.97 15.79
CA PHE A 263 -6.37 -8.91 14.32
C PHE A 263 -7.75 -9.32 13.76
N ASN A 264 -8.58 -9.99 14.54
CA ASN A 264 -9.99 -10.32 14.20
C ASN A 264 -11.00 -9.60 15.11
N GLU A 265 -10.55 -8.64 15.89
CA GLU A 265 -11.37 -7.84 16.79
C GLU A 265 -11.53 -6.39 16.28
N CYS A 266 -12.47 -5.65 16.87
CA CYS A 266 -12.77 -4.28 16.47
C CYS A 266 -13.03 -3.29 17.63
N PRO A 267 -12.52 -3.50 18.85
CA PRO A 267 -12.81 -2.55 19.94
C PRO A 267 -12.16 -1.21 19.65
N GLY A 268 -12.90 -0.12 19.90
CA GLY A 268 -12.38 1.23 19.82
C GLY A 268 -11.90 1.67 18.44
N ILE A 269 -12.43 1.06 17.36
CA ILE A 269 -12.04 1.46 16.00
C ILE A 269 -12.21 2.97 15.79
N SER A 270 -11.18 3.60 15.26
CA SER A 270 -11.11 5.03 14.99
C SER A 270 -10.37 5.27 13.66
N GLY A 271 -10.35 6.51 13.17
CA GLY A 271 -9.70 6.87 11.91
C GLY A 271 -10.70 7.09 10.79
N ALA A 272 -10.20 7.47 9.62
CA ALA A 272 -11.00 7.91 8.48
C ALA A 272 -11.99 6.84 7.99
N VAL A 273 -11.63 5.56 8.07
CA VAL A 273 -12.51 4.45 7.67
C VAL A 273 -13.91 4.53 8.29
N VAL A 274 -14.00 4.96 9.57
CA VAL A 274 -15.29 5.01 10.27
C VAL A 274 -16.24 6.03 9.66
N ASP A 275 -15.73 7.22 9.37
CA ASP A 275 -16.52 8.31 8.80
C ASP A 275 -16.85 8.05 7.33
N ILE A 276 -15.90 7.53 6.56
CA ILE A 276 -16.11 7.16 5.16
C ILE A 276 -17.20 6.10 5.06
N VAL A 277 -17.08 4.99 5.80
CA VAL A 277 -18.02 3.86 5.71
C VAL A 277 -19.43 4.27 6.12
N LYS A 278 -19.61 5.14 7.12
CA LYS A 278 -20.93 5.66 7.52
C LYS A 278 -21.61 6.51 6.43
N ARG A 279 -20.83 7.11 5.52
CA ARG A 279 -21.35 7.91 4.40
C ARG A 279 -21.62 7.09 3.14
N LEU A 280 -21.15 5.83 3.07
CA LEU A 280 -21.35 4.99 1.90
C LEU A 280 -22.83 4.65 1.68
N HIS A 281 -23.22 4.58 0.41
CA HIS A 281 -24.54 4.08 0.00
C HIS A 281 -24.77 2.64 0.53
N LYS A 282 -26.01 2.32 0.88
CA LYS A 282 -26.36 1.01 1.51
C LYS A 282 -26.14 -0.19 0.60
N ALA A 283 -26.07 0.00 -0.70
CA ALA A 283 -25.75 -1.04 -1.69
C ALA A 283 -24.28 -1.49 -1.67
N VAL A 284 -23.42 -0.90 -0.86
CA VAL A 284 -22.04 -1.41 -0.67
C VAL A 284 -22.06 -2.47 0.43
N ASP A 285 -21.72 -3.71 0.12
CA ASP A 285 -21.89 -4.87 1.00
C ASP A 285 -20.68 -5.18 1.87
N LEU A 286 -19.49 -4.91 1.34
CA LEU A 286 -18.21 -5.27 1.96
C LEU A 286 -17.16 -4.21 1.66
N VAL A 287 -16.33 -3.89 2.66
CA VAL A 287 -15.16 -3.01 2.51
C VAL A 287 -13.89 -3.76 2.90
N ILE A 288 -12.97 -3.87 1.96
CA ILE A 288 -11.58 -4.26 2.22
C ILE A 288 -10.75 -2.97 2.27
N SER A 289 -10.06 -2.74 3.37
CA SER A 289 -9.35 -1.48 3.66
C SER A 289 -7.84 -1.70 3.84
N GLY A 290 -7.05 -0.61 3.90
CA GLY A 290 -5.58 -0.67 3.98
C GLY A 290 -4.98 0.58 4.62
N HIS A 291 -3.78 0.97 4.19
CA HIS A 291 -3.05 2.20 4.51
C HIS A 291 -2.54 2.32 5.97
N THR A 292 -3.33 1.97 6.95
CA THR A 292 -2.97 2.17 8.37
C THR A 292 -2.06 1.08 8.94
N HIS A 293 -1.77 0.05 8.17
CA HIS A 293 -0.97 -1.11 8.60
C HIS A 293 -1.54 -1.80 9.85
N SER A 294 -2.85 -1.66 10.07
CA SER A 294 -3.57 -2.27 11.19
C SER A 294 -4.34 -3.51 10.72
N ALA A 295 -4.54 -4.47 11.62
CA ALA A 295 -5.39 -5.62 11.34
C ALA A 295 -6.69 -5.49 12.13
N TYR A 296 -7.83 -5.71 11.50
CA TYR A 296 -9.14 -5.72 12.14
C TYR A 296 -10.19 -6.43 11.30
N ASN A 297 -11.25 -6.85 11.96
CA ASN A 297 -12.46 -7.39 11.38
C ASN A 297 -13.66 -6.74 12.07
N CYS A 298 -14.19 -5.70 11.45
CA CYS A 298 -15.22 -4.81 12.01
C CYS A 298 -16.56 -5.03 11.32
N VAL A 299 -17.63 -4.60 12.01
CA VAL A 299 -18.91 -4.27 11.38
C VAL A 299 -19.17 -2.79 11.63
N ILE A 300 -19.19 -1.99 10.57
CA ILE A 300 -19.44 -0.55 10.63
C ILE A 300 -20.66 -0.24 9.77
N ASP A 301 -21.65 0.42 10.35
CA ASP A 301 -22.92 0.75 9.68
C ASP A 301 -23.60 -0.46 9.01
N GLY A 302 -23.52 -1.64 9.68
CA GLY A 302 -24.14 -2.89 9.26
C GLY A 302 -23.38 -3.71 8.22
N ARG A 303 -22.20 -3.28 7.76
CA ARG A 303 -21.38 -3.98 6.76
C ARG A 303 -20.02 -4.40 7.29
N PRO A 304 -19.48 -5.56 6.85
CA PRO A 304 -18.13 -5.97 7.19
C PRO A 304 -17.08 -5.00 6.62
N VAL A 305 -16.09 -4.69 7.45
CA VAL A 305 -14.94 -3.83 7.10
C VAL A 305 -13.68 -4.48 7.64
N THR A 306 -12.76 -4.88 6.77
CA THR A 306 -11.57 -5.64 7.16
C THR A 306 -10.28 -4.96 6.73
N SER A 307 -9.19 -5.27 7.43
CA SER A 307 -7.82 -4.97 7.01
C SER A 307 -6.88 -6.09 7.45
N ALA A 308 -5.95 -6.46 6.57
CA ALA A 308 -5.06 -7.60 6.71
C ALA A 308 -3.64 -7.22 7.18
N HIS A 309 -3.51 -6.19 8.02
CA HIS A 309 -2.21 -5.71 8.51
C HIS A 309 -1.33 -5.17 7.37
N ARG A 310 -0.11 -5.70 7.20
CA ARG A 310 0.87 -5.29 6.19
C ARG A 310 1.86 -6.40 5.87
N TYR A 311 2.64 -6.21 4.81
CA TYR A 311 3.77 -7.06 4.43
C TYR A 311 3.41 -8.52 4.19
N GLY A 312 2.13 -8.77 3.85
CA GLY A 312 1.62 -10.11 3.58
C GLY A 312 1.57 -11.03 4.81
N THR A 313 1.59 -10.48 6.03
CA THR A 313 1.55 -11.29 7.27
C THR A 313 0.18 -11.90 7.55
N LEU A 314 -0.88 -11.31 6.99
CA LEU A 314 -2.26 -11.81 7.03
C LEU A 314 -2.86 -11.88 5.62
N VAL A 315 -3.87 -12.73 5.48
CA VAL A 315 -4.83 -12.74 4.37
C VAL A 315 -6.23 -12.65 4.98
N THR A 316 -7.04 -11.69 4.54
CA THR A 316 -8.47 -11.70 4.84
C THR A 316 -9.16 -12.71 3.93
N GLN A 317 -9.93 -13.65 4.50
CA GLN A 317 -10.90 -14.45 3.78
C GLN A 317 -12.31 -13.98 4.09
N VAL A 318 -13.16 -13.90 3.07
CA VAL A 318 -14.57 -13.58 3.25
C VAL A 318 -15.40 -14.62 2.52
N ASP A 319 -16.31 -15.28 3.27
CA ASP A 319 -17.34 -16.14 2.71
C ASP A 319 -18.56 -15.28 2.36
N LEU A 320 -18.74 -15.02 1.07
CA LEU A 320 -19.90 -14.33 0.53
C LEU A 320 -20.94 -15.33 0.05
N VAL A 321 -22.21 -15.05 0.33
CA VAL A 321 -23.35 -15.76 -0.23
C VAL A 321 -24.13 -14.81 -1.10
N LEU A 322 -24.20 -15.10 -2.41
CA LEU A 322 -24.94 -14.31 -3.39
C LEU A 322 -26.32 -14.94 -3.59
N ASP A 323 -27.39 -14.14 -3.47
CA ASP A 323 -28.76 -14.57 -3.72
C ASP A 323 -29.08 -14.45 -5.23
N PRO A 324 -29.42 -15.53 -5.92
CA PRO A 324 -29.73 -15.49 -7.34
C PRO A 324 -31.00 -14.70 -7.69
N LYS A 325 -31.90 -14.46 -6.73
CA LYS A 325 -33.14 -13.72 -6.94
C LYS A 325 -32.90 -12.21 -6.89
N THR A 326 -32.20 -11.74 -5.83
CA THR A 326 -31.89 -10.32 -5.66
C THR A 326 -30.61 -9.93 -6.42
N ARG A 327 -29.76 -10.89 -6.75
CA ARG A 327 -28.42 -10.74 -7.33
C ARG A 327 -27.46 -9.98 -6.42
N ASP A 328 -27.77 -9.98 -5.15
CA ASP A 328 -27.10 -9.23 -4.10
C ASP A 328 -26.43 -10.16 -3.07
N VAL A 329 -25.60 -9.58 -2.19
CA VAL A 329 -24.98 -10.29 -1.09
C VAL A 329 -25.99 -10.50 0.03
N SER A 330 -26.36 -11.76 0.27
CA SER A 330 -27.27 -12.12 1.37
C SER A 330 -26.55 -12.35 2.71
N SER A 331 -25.26 -12.71 2.67
CA SER A 331 -24.41 -12.76 3.86
C SER A 331 -22.93 -12.61 3.51
N ALA A 332 -22.17 -12.03 4.43
CA ALA A 332 -20.73 -11.89 4.36
C ALA A 332 -20.11 -12.21 5.73
N LYS A 333 -19.19 -13.20 5.78
CA LYS A 333 -18.46 -13.55 6.99
C LYS A 333 -16.97 -13.45 6.72
N ALA A 334 -16.31 -12.52 7.39
CA ALA A 334 -14.88 -12.27 7.24
C ALA A 334 -14.05 -12.86 8.39
N ASP A 335 -12.81 -13.23 8.07
CA ASP A 335 -11.80 -13.65 9.03
C ASP A 335 -10.40 -13.35 8.48
N ASN A 336 -9.49 -12.86 9.33
CA ASN A 336 -8.08 -12.68 9.00
C ASN A 336 -7.30 -13.93 9.40
N VAL A 337 -6.52 -14.47 8.48
CA VAL A 337 -5.71 -15.68 8.67
C VAL A 337 -4.23 -15.31 8.66
N ILE A 338 -3.47 -15.79 9.67
CA ILE A 338 -2.02 -15.56 9.73
C ILE A 338 -1.34 -16.38 8.64
N VAL A 339 -0.50 -15.75 7.82
CA VAL A 339 0.34 -16.38 6.81
C VAL A 339 1.56 -17.01 7.50
N SER A 340 1.32 -18.01 8.34
CA SER A 340 2.37 -18.68 9.12
C SER A 340 3.31 -19.49 8.21
N THR A 341 4.60 -19.17 8.24
CA THR A 341 5.61 -19.92 7.47
C THR A 341 5.86 -21.33 8.00
N ALA A 342 5.50 -21.58 9.26
CA ALA A 342 5.57 -22.92 9.85
C ALA A 342 4.39 -23.81 9.41
N GLN A 343 3.22 -23.20 9.16
CA GLN A 343 2.01 -23.92 8.76
C GLN A 343 1.90 -24.06 7.23
N PHE A 344 2.27 -23.02 6.50
CA PHE A 344 2.19 -22.97 5.04
C PHE A 344 3.60 -23.00 4.47
N GLY A 345 3.99 -24.14 3.91
CA GLY A 345 5.30 -24.33 3.30
C GLY A 345 5.50 -23.47 2.04
N PRO A 346 6.75 -23.43 1.53
CA PRO A 346 7.08 -22.63 0.35
C PRO A 346 6.37 -23.15 -0.91
N HIS A 347 5.84 -22.22 -1.71
CA HIS A 347 5.19 -22.54 -2.98
C HIS A 347 6.23 -22.57 -4.10
N PRO A 348 6.41 -23.70 -4.86
CA PRO A 348 7.55 -23.92 -5.77
C PRO A 348 7.76 -22.80 -6.81
N LYS A 349 6.68 -22.30 -7.44
CA LYS A 349 6.79 -21.24 -8.46
C LYS A 349 7.26 -19.91 -7.87
N LEU A 350 6.86 -19.59 -6.64
CA LEU A 350 7.30 -18.37 -5.96
C LEU A 350 8.73 -18.52 -5.47
N THR A 351 9.13 -19.71 -5.00
CA THR A 351 10.52 -20.01 -4.65
C THR A 351 11.45 -19.82 -5.86
N GLU A 352 11.05 -20.32 -7.03
CA GLU A 352 11.83 -20.13 -8.28
C GLU A 352 11.97 -18.65 -8.65
N LEU A 353 10.87 -17.89 -8.58
CA LEU A 353 10.87 -16.44 -8.80
C LEU A 353 11.83 -15.73 -7.85
N ILE A 354 11.68 -15.95 -6.55
CA ILE A 354 12.52 -15.34 -5.52
C ILE A 354 14.00 -15.67 -5.76
N ASN A 355 14.34 -16.95 -5.93
CA ASN A 355 15.71 -17.40 -6.18
C ASN A 355 16.34 -16.74 -7.41
N THR A 356 15.54 -16.48 -8.44
CA THR A 356 16.02 -15.81 -9.66
C THR A 356 16.43 -14.37 -9.37
N TYR A 357 15.60 -13.62 -8.69
CA TYR A 357 15.91 -12.21 -8.35
C TYR A 357 16.97 -12.09 -7.24
N GLU A 358 17.02 -13.04 -6.28
CA GLU A 358 18.08 -13.09 -5.28
C GLU A 358 19.47 -13.29 -5.88
N ARG A 359 19.60 -14.16 -6.87
CA ARG A 359 20.91 -14.33 -7.56
C ARG A 359 21.39 -13.03 -8.20
N LEU A 360 20.47 -12.24 -8.76
CA LEU A 360 20.80 -10.96 -9.41
C LEU A 360 21.10 -9.85 -8.39
N SER A 361 20.39 -9.81 -7.27
CA SER A 361 20.55 -8.79 -6.23
C SER A 361 21.68 -9.07 -5.26
N ARG A 362 22.09 -10.33 -5.08
CA ARG A 362 23.02 -10.79 -4.04
C ARG A 362 24.33 -9.98 -3.94
N PRO A 363 25.02 -9.61 -5.05
CA PRO A 363 26.26 -8.85 -4.94
C PRO A 363 26.11 -7.52 -4.23
N LEU A 364 24.95 -6.86 -4.39
CA LEU A 364 24.63 -5.62 -3.70
C LEU A 364 24.00 -5.89 -2.33
N ALA A 365 23.01 -6.78 -2.27
CA ALA A 365 22.23 -7.05 -1.07
C ALA A 365 23.10 -7.50 0.11
N GLN A 366 24.02 -8.44 -0.15
CA GLN A 366 24.87 -9.06 0.88
C GLN A 366 26.17 -8.29 1.12
N ARG A 367 26.34 -7.10 0.56
CA ARG A 367 27.54 -6.28 0.78
C ARG A 367 27.60 -5.85 2.25
N PRO A 368 28.68 -6.23 2.99
CA PRO A 368 28.84 -5.86 4.40
C PRO A 368 28.89 -4.35 4.59
N VAL A 369 28.22 -3.85 5.61
CA VAL A 369 28.22 -2.41 5.96
C VAL A 369 28.92 -2.17 7.30
N VAL A 370 28.42 -2.76 8.38
CA VAL A 370 28.93 -2.49 9.72
C VAL A 370 28.56 -3.64 10.68
N ARG A 371 29.36 -3.79 11.76
CA ARG A 371 28.93 -4.50 12.96
C ARG A 371 28.42 -3.51 13.99
N LEU A 372 27.17 -3.67 14.44
CA LEU A 372 26.56 -2.85 15.49
C LEU A 372 27.03 -3.29 16.88
N GLY A 373 26.97 -2.40 17.86
CA GLY A 373 27.14 -2.73 19.27
C GLY A 373 25.86 -3.25 19.93
N ALA A 374 24.70 -2.80 19.42
CA ALA A 374 23.36 -3.28 19.81
C ALA A 374 22.35 -2.97 18.69
N PRO A 375 21.19 -3.67 18.64
CA PRO A 375 20.17 -3.44 17.62
C PRO A 375 19.44 -2.09 17.83
N PHE A 376 18.99 -1.49 16.72
CA PHE A 376 18.18 -0.27 16.72
C PHE A 376 16.72 -0.60 16.42
N SER A 377 15.82 -0.10 17.26
CA SER A 377 14.38 -0.38 17.21
C SER A 377 13.59 0.71 16.49
N VAL A 378 12.57 0.29 15.75
CA VAL A 378 11.51 1.17 15.21
C VAL A 378 10.43 1.50 16.25
N ALA A 379 10.38 0.76 17.35
CA ALA A 379 9.39 0.99 18.40
C ALA A 379 9.62 2.36 19.05
N VAL A 380 8.54 3.13 19.15
CA VAL A 380 8.57 4.46 19.77
C VAL A 380 8.31 4.39 21.28
N ASN A 381 8.98 5.26 22.00
CA ASN A 381 8.70 5.52 23.41
C ASN A 381 7.39 6.34 23.57
N PRO A 382 6.88 6.58 24.78
CA PRO A 382 5.67 7.39 24.99
C PRO A 382 5.74 8.82 24.43
N ALA A 383 6.94 9.38 24.27
CA ALA A 383 7.14 10.70 23.67
C ALA A 383 7.13 10.70 22.12
N GLY A 384 7.11 9.51 21.50
CA GLY A 384 7.09 9.34 20.05
C GLY A 384 8.46 9.16 19.40
N GLU A 385 9.52 8.93 20.17
CA GLU A 385 10.89 8.75 19.73
C GLU A 385 11.24 7.28 19.52
N SER A 386 11.96 6.93 18.45
CA SER A 386 12.62 5.62 18.29
C SER A 386 14.14 5.77 18.19
N THR A 387 14.88 4.77 18.70
CA THR A 387 16.34 4.79 18.60
C THR A 387 16.84 4.79 17.17
N LEU A 388 16.13 4.12 16.27
CA LEU A 388 16.49 4.09 14.84
C LEU A 388 16.19 5.42 14.16
N GLY A 389 15.05 6.05 14.47
CA GLY A 389 14.71 7.37 13.93
C GLY A 389 15.74 8.43 14.33
N ASN A 390 16.22 8.39 15.57
CA ASN A 390 17.28 9.26 16.07
C ASN A 390 18.62 8.99 15.36
N LEU A 391 18.98 7.72 15.14
CA LEU A 391 20.17 7.35 14.37
C LEU A 391 20.13 7.92 12.95
N ILE A 392 18.99 7.80 12.27
CA ILE A 392 18.82 8.32 10.91
C ILE A 392 18.99 9.84 10.90
N ALA A 393 18.33 10.55 11.82
CA ALA A 393 18.48 12.01 11.92
C ALA A 393 19.92 12.43 12.19
N ASP A 394 20.66 11.68 13.01
CA ASP A 394 22.11 11.91 13.25
C ASP A 394 22.94 11.66 11.97
N ALA A 395 22.60 10.64 11.19
CA ALA A 395 23.28 10.35 9.93
C ALA A 395 23.02 11.45 8.89
N GLN A 396 21.78 11.93 8.79
CA GLN A 396 21.41 13.05 7.92
C GLN A 396 22.14 14.33 8.29
N LEU A 397 22.23 14.65 9.59
CA LEU A 397 23.00 15.81 10.09
C LEU A 397 24.48 15.67 9.75
N ALA A 398 25.06 14.48 9.98
CA ALA A 398 26.46 14.22 9.69
C ALA A 398 26.79 14.38 8.20
N ALA A 399 25.93 13.85 7.32
CA ALA A 399 26.10 13.90 5.87
C ALA A 399 25.96 15.31 5.27
N THR A 400 25.41 16.27 6.01
CA THR A 400 25.13 17.63 5.52
C THR A 400 25.85 18.73 6.31
N ARG A 401 26.87 18.37 7.10
CA ARG A 401 27.70 19.33 7.83
C ARG A 401 28.37 20.37 6.92
N ASP A 402 28.84 19.94 5.76
CA ASP A 402 29.47 20.83 4.78
C ASP A 402 28.47 21.83 4.15
N ALA A 403 27.17 21.51 4.19
CA ALA A 403 26.10 22.43 3.85
C ALA A 403 25.72 23.38 5.02
N GLY A 404 26.46 23.32 6.12
CA GLY A 404 26.25 24.11 7.32
C GLY A 404 25.13 23.62 8.22
N ALA A 405 24.62 22.39 8.04
CA ALA A 405 23.52 21.83 8.83
C ALA A 405 23.82 21.85 10.34
N GLN A 406 22.85 22.35 11.11
CA GLN A 406 22.91 22.47 12.57
C GLN A 406 21.96 21.46 13.26
N LEU A 407 20.92 21.05 12.56
CA LEU A 407 20.00 20.01 12.99
C LEU A 407 19.37 19.30 11.79
N ALA A 408 18.86 18.09 12.02
CA ALA A 408 18.11 17.33 11.04
C ALA A 408 16.88 16.70 11.67
N PHE A 409 15.86 16.40 10.83
CA PHE A 409 14.66 15.71 11.25
C PHE A 409 14.37 14.50 10.37
N MET A 410 13.91 13.41 11.00
CA MET A 410 13.40 12.23 10.32
C MET A 410 11.95 11.99 10.69
N ASN A 411 11.06 11.78 9.70
CA ASN A 411 9.66 11.46 9.94
C ASN A 411 9.47 9.99 10.32
N PRO A 412 8.53 9.68 11.23
CA PRO A 412 8.28 8.29 11.66
C PRO A 412 7.86 7.36 10.53
N GLY A 413 7.12 7.88 9.52
CA GLY A 413 6.68 7.10 8.36
C GLY A 413 7.82 6.65 7.47
N GLY A 414 8.95 7.34 7.49
CA GLY A 414 10.16 7.00 6.74
C GLY A 414 11.06 5.95 7.39
N VAL A 415 10.75 5.47 8.61
CA VAL A 415 11.51 4.43 9.34
C VAL A 415 10.76 3.10 9.21
N ARG A 416 11.22 2.22 8.31
CA ARG A 416 10.39 1.07 7.86
C ARG A 416 10.74 -0.27 8.51
N SER A 417 12.00 -0.53 8.79
CA SER A 417 12.48 -1.83 9.31
C SER A 417 13.48 -1.60 10.45
N PRO A 418 13.52 -2.45 11.48
CA PRO A 418 14.59 -2.38 12.49
C PRO A 418 15.96 -2.66 11.86
N LEU A 419 17.03 -2.21 12.51
CA LEU A 419 18.40 -2.47 12.09
C LEU A 419 19.10 -3.35 13.12
N GLY A 420 19.52 -4.55 12.70
CA GLY A 420 19.97 -5.59 13.60
C GLY A 420 18.82 -6.22 14.40
N GLY A 421 19.08 -7.28 15.16
CA GLY A 421 18.11 -7.95 16.03
C GLY A 421 18.45 -9.41 16.27
N GLU A 422 17.83 -10.03 17.28
CA GLU A 422 17.92 -11.47 17.61
C GLU A 422 19.37 -12.03 17.62
N GLY A 423 20.33 -11.24 18.12
CA GLY A 423 21.75 -11.60 18.14
C GLY A 423 22.51 -11.35 16.85
N LYS A 424 21.84 -10.92 15.78
CA LYS A 424 22.47 -10.54 14.52
C LYS A 424 22.87 -9.06 14.56
N LEU A 425 24.15 -8.79 14.70
CA LEU A 425 24.70 -7.43 14.76
C LEU A 425 25.52 -7.06 13.51
N ASP A 426 25.88 -8.03 12.68
CA ASP A 426 26.53 -7.80 11.40
C ASP A 426 25.47 -7.40 10.38
N VAL A 427 25.58 -6.17 9.88
CA VAL A 427 24.59 -5.54 8.98
C VAL A 427 25.10 -5.54 7.55
N VAL A 428 24.26 -5.94 6.63
CA VAL A 428 24.48 -5.89 5.19
C VAL A 428 23.64 -4.79 4.53
N TYR A 429 23.94 -4.45 3.28
CA TYR A 429 23.30 -3.33 2.58
C TYR A 429 21.78 -3.45 2.47
N GLU A 430 21.25 -4.66 2.21
CA GLU A 430 19.79 -4.84 2.11
C GLU A 430 19.05 -4.47 3.40
N GLU A 431 19.69 -4.66 4.57
CA GLU A 431 19.11 -4.28 5.86
C GLU A 431 19.11 -2.76 6.04
N VAL A 432 20.21 -2.08 5.65
CA VAL A 432 20.26 -0.61 5.65
C VAL A 432 19.23 -0.02 4.69
N PHE A 433 19.11 -0.61 3.51
CA PHE A 433 18.11 -0.21 2.52
C PHE A 433 16.68 -0.39 3.05
N ALA A 434 16.38 -1.51 3.71
CA ALA A 434 15.06 -1.79 4.28
C ALA A 434 14.63 -0.78 5.35
N VAL A 435 15.57 -0.05 5.97
CA VAL A 435 15.27 1.02 6.93
C VAL A 435 14.65 2.23 6.24
N GLN A 436 15.17 2.65 5.07
CA GLN A 436 14.75 3.84 4.32
C GLN A 436 14.64 3.55 2.81
N PRO A 437 13.63 2.78 2.35
CA PRO A 437 13.58 2.26 0.98
C PRO A 437 12.98 3.27 -0.03
N PHE A 438 13.23 4.58 0.12
CA PHE A 438 12.56 5.63 -0.67
C PHE A 438 13.47 6.33 -1.66
N TYR A 439 14.79 6.26 -1.52
CA TYR A 439 15.76 7.03 -2.30
C TYR A 439 15.52 8.56 -2.24
N ASN A 440 15.09 9.06 -1.09
CA ASN A 440 14.94 10.50 -0.92
C ASN A 440 16.31 11.20 -0.94
N GLN A 441 16.39 12.33 -1.61
CA GLN A 441 17.56 13.20 -1.51
C GLN A 441 17.49 14.01 -0.21
N LEU A 442 18.60 14.18 0.48
CA LEU A 442 18.69 15.09 1.61
C LEU A 442 18.67 16.54 1.11
N ILE A 443 17.90 17.37 1.76
CA ILE A 443 17.78 18.82 1.45
C ILE A 443 18.10 19.61 2.70
N THR A 444 19.14 20.44 2.63
CA THR A 444 19.47 21.40 3.67
C THR A 444 18.90 22.76 3.30
N MET A 445 18.16 23.37 4.22
CA MET A 445 17.50 24.67 4.01
C MET A 445 17.70 25.59 5.21
N THR A 446 17.51 26.88 5.01
CA THR A 446 17.47 27.85 6.10
C THR A 446 16.03 28.04 6.57
N LEU A 447 15.81 27.87 7.87
CA LEU A 447 14.55 28.14 8.56
C LEU A 447 14.80 29.09 9.73
N SER A 448 13.80 29.93 10.06
CA SER A 448 13.82 30.68 11.32
C SER A 448 13.49 29.74 12.50
N GLY A 449 13.90 30.11 13.70
CA GLY A 449 13.53 29.38 14.90
C GLY A 449 12.02 29.29 15.09
N GLU A 450 11.26 30.33 14.68
CA GLU A 450 9.79 30.30 14.69
C GLU A 450 9.24 29.22 13.76
N GLN A 451 9.80 29.05 12.56
CA GLN A 451 9.40 27.99 11.63
C GLN A 451 9.70 26.58 12.19
N VAL A 452 10.83 26.43 12.89
CA VAL A 452 11.13 25.17 13.60
C VAL A 452 10.12 24.91 14.72
N LEU A 453 9.78 25.92 15.53
CA LEU A 453 8.76 25.80 16.59
C LEU A 453 7.38 25.44 16.01
N GLN A 454 7.00 26.03 14.88
CA GLN A 454 5.76 25.69 14.17
C GLN A 454 5.78 24.25 13.64
N LEU A 455 6.92 23.77 13.13
CA LEU A 455 7.08 22.38 12.72
C LEU A 455 6.85 21.43 13.89
N LEU A 456 7.55 21.64 15.01
CA LEU A 456 7.43 20.79 16.21
C LEU A 456 5.98 20.75 16.71
N GLU A 457 5.33 21.92 16.80
CA GLU A 457 3.94 22.04 17.24
C GLU A 457 2.98 21.31 16.30
N ARG A 458 3.18 21.44 14.98
CA ARG A 458 2.33 20.74 13.99
C ARG A 458 2.35 19.24 14.19
N MET A 459 3.51 18.65 14.48
CA MET A 459 3.69 17.20 14.61
C MET A 459 3.03 16.62 15.88
N VAL A 460 2.78 17.45 16.91
CA VAL A 460 2.15 17.02 18.16
C VAL A 460 0.70 17.46 18.29
N SER A 461 0.20 18.34 17.41
CA SER A 461 -1.14 18.94 17.50
C SER A 461 -2.28 18.04 17.03
N GLY A 462 -2.02 16.96 16.30
CA GLY A 462 -3.03 16.05 15.79
C GLY A 462 -3.70 15.20 16.88
N THR A 463 -4.77 14.50 16.52
CA THR A 463 -5.42 13.49 17.39
C THR A 463 -4.49 12.31 17.68
N ARG A 464 -3.52 12.06 16.83
CA ARG A 464 -2.43 11.10 16.98
C ARG A 464 -1.11 11.82 16.76
N PRO A 465 -0.48 12.31 17.83
CA PRO A 465 0.83 12.95 17.75
C PRO A 465 1.88 12.03 17.11
N ARG A 466 2.61 12.56 16.14
CA ARG A 466 3.70 11.87 15.44
C ARG A 466 4.92 12.78 15.33
N PRO A 467 5.59 13.08 16.46
CA PRO A 467 6.75 13.95 16.45
C PRO A 467 7.84 13.40 15.52
N PHE A 468 8.51 14.28 14.80
CA PHE A 468 9.68 13.90 14.01
C PHE A 468 10.85 13.62 14.94
N HIS A 469 11.66 12.62 14.58
CA HIS A 469 12.88 12.27 15.31
C HIS A 469 13.93 13.37 15.06
N PRO A 470 14.36 14.11 16.09
CA PRO A 470 15.37 15.15 15.91
C PRO A 470 16.78 14.54 15.95
N SER A 471 17.71 15.15 15.25
CA SER A 471 19.14 14.83 15.39
C SER A 471 19.66 15.25 16.78
N ARG A 472 20.79 14.68 17.16
CA ARG A 472 21.50 15.05 18.38
C ARG A 472 21.71 16.57 18.45
N GLY A 473 21.58 17.12 19.65
CA GLY A 473 21.69 18.56 19.91
C GLY A 473 20.33 19.25 20.05
N LEU A 474 19.26 18.82 19.39
CA LEU A 474 17.93 19.34 19.63
C LEU A 474 17.22 18.53 20.72
N SER A 475 16.64 19.24 21.70
CA SER A 475 15.75 18.65 22.70
C SER A 475 14.58 19.58 22.99
N TYR A 476 13.41 18.98 23.33
CA TYR A 476 12.21 19.74 23.68
C TYR A 476 11.21 18.89 24.48
N SER A 477 10.28 19.58 25.12
CA SER A 477 9.15 18.96 25.81
C SER A 477 7.82 19.38 25.19
N TRP A 478 6.84 18.48 25.22
CA TRP A 478 5.48 18.77 24.80
C TRP A 478 4.47 18.15 25.77
N ASP A 479 3.30 18.79 25.90
CA ASP A 479 2.24 18.40 26.84
C ASP A 479 0.96 18.04 26.08
N ALA A 480 0.56 16.77 26.17
CA ALA A 480 -0.68 16.27 25.55
C ALA A 480 -1.95 16.86 26.16
N GLY A 481 -1.90 17.35 27.40
CA GLY A 481 -3.00 18.02 28.07
C GLY A 481 -3.31 19.43 27.55
N GLN A 482 -2.38 20.04 26.80
CA GLN A 482 -2.60 21.33 26.20
C GLN A 482 -3.43 21.26 24.90
N PRO A 483 -4.18 22.32 24.56
CA PRO A 483 -4.90 22.36 23.30
C PRO A 483 -3.95 22.33 22.10
N PRO A 484 -4.41 21.79 20.92
CA PRO A 484 -3.64 21.87 19.68
C PRO A 484 -3.20 23.28 19.36
N GLY A 485 -1.93 23.45 18.99
CA GLY A 485 -1.30 24.74 18.74
C GLY A 485 -0.52 25.31 19.95
N GLN A 486 -0.61 24.65 21.13
CA GLN A 486 0.05 25.07 22.37
C GLN A 486 0.71 23.90 23.11
N ARG A 487 0.92 22.76 22.43
CA ARG A 487 1.46 21.55 23.05
C ARG A 487 2.95 21.58 23.26
N VAL A 488 3.71 22.20 22.36
CA VAL A 488 5.17 22.34 22.53
C VAL A 488 5.47 23.43 23.58
N LEU A 489 6.20 23.06 24.61
CA LEU A 489 6.66 24.01 25.62
C LEU A 489 7.87 24.79 25.03
N ARG A 490 7.59 25.93 24.41
CA ARG A 490 8.58 26.73 23.65
C ARG A 490 9.86 27.00 24.45
N ASP A 491 9.72 27.31 25.74
CA ASP A 491 10.84 27.56 26.65
C ASP A 491 11.70 26.33 26.96
N SER A 492 11.24 25.14 26.60
CA SER A 492 11.98 23.88 26.75
C SER A 492 12.86 23.56 25.53
N VAL A 493 12.62 24.22 24.39
CA VAL A 493 13.33 23.91 23.14
C VAL A 493 14.77 24.38 23.22
N ARG A 494 15.72 23.44 23.11
CA ARG A 494 17.16 23.69 23.21
C ARG A 494 17.85 23.14 21.96
N LEU A 495 18.75 23.96 21.40
CA LEU A 495 19.71 23.49 20.41
C LEU A 495 21.13 23.59 21.01
N ASN A 496 21.82 22.46 21.14
CA ASN A 496 23.12 22.34 21.80
C ASN A 496 23.13 22.97 23.22
N GLY A 497 22.05 22.74 23.97
CA GLY A 497 21.86 23.26 25.34
C GLY A 497 21.39 24.73 25.41
N GLN A 498 21.42 25.47 24.31
CA GLN A 498 20.99 26.88 24.27
C GLN A 498 19.50 27.01 23.90
N PRO A 499 18.75 27.93 24.51
CA PRO A 499 17.37 28.18 24.15
C PRO A 499 17.25 28.56 22.65
N LEU A 500 16.25 27.95 21.97
CA LEU A 500 15.93 28.33 20.59
C LEU A 500 15.13 29.62 20.58
N THR A 501 15.61 30.63 19.87
CA THR A 501 14.90 31.92 19.71
C THR A 501 14.16 31.95 18.38
N ALA A 502 13.01 32.63 18.36
CA ALA A 502 12.14 32.70 17.16
C ALA A 502 12.84 33.31 15.92
N THR A 503 13.74 34.26 16.14
CA THR A 503 14.45 35.00 15.07
C THR A 503 15.74 34.35 14.60
N GLN A 504 16.23 33.31 15.32
CA GLN A 504 17.46 32.62 14.98
C GLN A 504 17.33 31.96 13.60
N GLN A 505 18.33 32.13 12.74
CA GLN A 505 18.39 31.44 11.46
C GLN A 505 19.15 30.11 11.62
N LEU A 506 18.55 29.03 11.14
CA LEU A 506 19.06 27.68 11.31
C LEU A 506 19.20 26.98 9.96
N ARG A 507 20.30 26.29 9.77
CA ARG A 507 20.45 25.34 8.65
C ARG A 507 19.90 23.98 9.09
N VAL A 508 18.80 23.57 8.49
CA VAL A 508 18.02 22.37 8.83
C VAL A 508 18.06 21.39 7.68
N THR A 509 18.36 20.13 7.96
CA THR A 509 18.30 19.04 6.97
C THR A 509 17.07 18.18 7.17
N VAL A 510 16.40 17.87 6.06
CA VAL A 510 15.30 16.90 5.97
C VAL A 510 15.43 16.13 4.66
N ASN A 511 14.71 15.03 4.51
CA ASN A 511 14.61 14.34 3.24
C ASN A 511 13.71 15.12 2.24
N SER A 512 13.82 14.82 0.95
CA SER A 512 13.10 15.54 -0.12
C SER A 512 11.58 15.43 -0.01
N PHE A 513 11.04 14.35 0.53
CA PHE A 513 9.62 14.19 0.82
C PHE A 513 9.14 15.26 1.82
N LEU A 514 9.85 15.40 2.95
CA LEU A 514 9.55 16.42 3.95
C LEU A 514 9.77 17.87 3.42
N ALA A 515 10.85 18.09 2.66
CA ALA A 515 11.12 19.39 2.03
C ALA A 515 9.97 19.82 1.10
N GLY A 516 9.31 18.86 0.43
CA GLY A 516 8.09 19.06 -0.35
C GLY A 516 6.83 19.29 0.47
N GLY A 517 6.90 19.24 1.81
CA GLY A 517 5.77 19.42 2.73
C GLY A 517 5.01 18.14 3.05
N GLY A 518 5.62 16.97 2.80
CA GLY A 518 5.07 15.66 3.18
C GLY A 518 4.83 15.55 4.68
N ASP A 519 3.99 14.60 5.10
CA ASP A 519 3.57 14.39 6.50
C ASP A 519 3.03 15.69 7.17
N ASP A 520 2.28 16.50 6.40
CA ASP A 520 1.73 17.79 6.86
C ASP A 520 2.78 18.84 7.29
N ALA A 521 4.05 18.66 6.93
CA ALA A 521 5.15 19.58 7.24
C ALA A 521 5.22 20.79 6.28
N ALA A 522 4.07 21.41 5.96
CA ALA A 522 3.96 22.49 4.96
C ALA A 522 4.90 23.67 5.22
N VAL A 523 5.28 23.93 6.47
CA VAL A 523 6.22 24.99 6.86
C VAL A 523 7.60 24.79 6.21
N LEU A 524 8.02 23.56 5.92
CA LEU A 524 9.30 23.27 5.28
C LEU A 524 9.39 23.79 3.84
N ARG A 525 8.24 23.97 3.16
CA ARG A 525 8.21 24.61 1.83
C ARG A 525 8.62 26.09 1.83
N GLN A 526 8.66 26.70 3.01
CA GLN A 526 9.08 28.10 3.18
C GLN A 526 10.60 28.22 3.37
N GLY A 527 11.31 27.10 3.44
CA GLY A 527 12.75 27.04 3.59
C GLY A 527 13.48 27.78 2.47
N GLN A 528 14.54 28.50 2.85
CA GLN A 528 15.36 29.30 1.92
C GLN A 528 16.72 28.64 1.69
N ALA A 529 17.44 29.06 0.65
CA ALA A 529 18.78 28.58 0.33
C ALA A 529 18.89 27.04 0.34
N LEU A 530 17.99 26.39 -0.41
CA LEU A 530 17.93 24.92 -0.51
C LEU A 530 19.23 24.40 -1.14
N GLN A 531 19.82 23.42 -0.48
CA GLN A 531 21.02 22.71 -0.95
C GLN A 531 20.77 21.21 -0.94
N PRO A 532 20.75 20.55 -2.12
CA PRO A 532 20.62 19.10 -2.21
C PRO A 532 21.92 18.41 -1.73
N GLY A 533 21.78 17.28 -1.06
CA GLY A 533 22.85 16.44 -0.55
C GLY A 533 22.81 15.01 -1.11
N LEU A 534 23.32 14.06 -0.34
CA LEU A 534 23.29 12.63 -0.68
C LEU A 534 21.86 12.09 -0.69
N ILE A 535 21.70 10.88 -1.22
CA ILE A 535 20.53 10.04 -1.00
C ILE A 535 20.52 9.59 0.47
N ASP A 536 19.35 9.53 1.09
CA ASP A 536 19.16 9.25 2.51
C ASP A 536 19.74 7.89 2.96
N VAL A 537 19.56 6.85 2.17
CA VAL A 537 20.13 5.52 2.45
C VAL A 537 21.66 5.53 2.35
N ASP A 538 22.23 6.29 1.42
CA ASP A 538 23.70 6.41 1.27
C ASP A 538 24.31 7.18 2.46
N ALA A 539 23.59 8.20 2.94
CA ALA A 539 23.99 8.95 4.13
C ALA A 539 23.98 8.06 5.38
N LEU A 540 22.97 7.21 5.54
CA LEU A 540 22.89 6.25 6.64
C LEU A 540 24.01 5.21 6.53
N GLU A 541 24.25 4.65 5.36
CA GLU A 541 25.35 3.70 5.13
C GLU A 541 26.72 4.30 5.47
N ALA A 542 26.98 5.52 4.99
CA ALA A 542 28.23 6.21 5.25
C ALA A 542 28.43 6.47 6.76
N TYR A 543 27.38 6.88 7.46
CA TYR A 543 27.40 7.11 8.90
C TYR A 543 27.68 5.83 9.69
N LEU A 544 27.04 4.72 9.33
CA LEU A 544 27.24 3.41 9.95
C LEU A 544 28.69 2.93 9.76
N LYS A 545 29.24 3.06 8.56
CA LYS A 545 30.64 2.69 8.26
C LYS A 545 31.65 3.53 9.05
N ALA A 546 31.34 4.80 9.29
CA ALA A 546 32.19 5.70 10.07
C ALA A 546 32.10 5.44 11.59
N ASN A 547 31.11 4.68 12.06
CA ASN A 547 30.87 4.43 13.49
C ASN A 547 30.69 2.93 13.80
N PRO A 548 31.73 2.08 13.58
CA PRO A 548 31.63 0.66 13.89
C PRO A 548 31.41 0.45 15.40
N GLY A 549 30.53 -0.52 15.73
CA GLY A 549 30.17 -0.79 17.13
C GLY A 549 29.15 0.23 17.71
N ILE A 550 28.53 1.06 16.87
CA ILE A 550 27.54 2.04 17.32
C ILE A 550 26.40 1.38 18.08
N GLN A 551 25.93 2.04 19.14
CA GLN A 551 24.84 1.60 20.01
C GLN A 551 23.73 2.66 20.06
N PRO A 552 22.47 2.26 20.35
CA PRO A 552 21.40 3.19 20.58
C PRO A 552 21.72 4.22 21.67
N ASP A 553 21.52 5.50 21.35
CA ASP A 553 21.48 6.56 22.34
C ASP A 553 20.09 6.51 23.03
N THR A 554 20.09 6.26 24.32
CA THR A 554 18.86 6.14 25.12
C THR A 554 18.49 7.43 25.84
N ALA A 555 19.31 8.48 25.76
CA ALA A 555 18.99 9.79 26.30
C ALA A 555 17.82 10.40 25.52
N PRO A 556 16.71 10.78 26.19
CA PRO A 556 15.54 11.32 25.49
C PRO A 556 15.86 12.69 24.88
N ARG A 557 15.51 12.86 23.62
CA ARG A 557 15.54 14.15 22.90
C ARG A 557 14.17 14.84 22.98
N ILE A 558 13.13 14.04 23.13
CA ILE A 558 11.75 14.49 23.27
C ILE A 558 11.21 14.01 24.63
N THR A 559 10.59 14.92 25.38
CA THR A 559 9.88 14.59 26.61
C THR A 559 8.39 14.87 26.46
N ARG A 560 7.56 13.90 26.74
CA ARG A 560 6.10 14.09 26.82
C ARG A 560 5.68 14.27 28.26
N LEU A 561 4.88 15.31 28.51
CA LEU A 561 4.17 15.54 29.76
C LEU A 561 2.70 15.16 29.54
N ASN A 562 2.07 14.48 30.54
CA ASN A 562 0.65 14.02 30.55
C ASN A 562 0.22 13.12 29.41
#